data_053ae4f1f07c90aaa63583f7ebb94584
#
_entry.id   053ae4f1f07c90aaa63583f7ebb94584
#
_cell.length_a   1.000
_cell.length_b   1.000
_cell.length_c   1.000
_cell.angle_alpha   90.00
_cell.angle_beta   90.00
_cell.angle_gamma   90.00
#
_symmetry.space_group_name_H-M   'P 1'
#
loop_
_entity.id
_entity.type
_entity.pdbx_description
1 polymer ?
#
loop_
_entity_poly.entity_id
_entity_poly.type
_entity_poly.pdbx_seq_one_letter_code
_entity_poly.pdbx_strand_id
1 'polypeptide(L)'
;MTTHLKALQLKARHQVYTLLSGHNLSKLHGEGYDFAELREYQMGDDIRKINWTITAKLGKPHIKELHANRELSVVVCALMDGSLYFGSGNAKQEKLTEVATVLGFAAQHSGDLFTGLGYMEAQTYTTVPTKQVYHIEQFSKTLYESPLLHTTLEADYAIQDLFKRIHKPSLVFVLGDFLEEVDLSLLAQKHEVIAIIIRQQEEEYPKKLGEVSFNDPHNGETLDTYFGRNGIEKYVAKLKENDEKLMEHFSRYDIRSVKIFTEDEVVGKLMKLFT
;
A
#
# COMPACT_ATOMS: atom_id res chain seq x y z
N MET A 1 9.60 -7.89 21.18
CA MET A 1 8.44 -7.80 20.30
C MET A 1 7.22 -7.54 21.16
N THR A 2 6.62 -6.37 21.03
CA THR A 2 5.48 -5.97 21.87
C THR A 2 4.27 -6.86 21.56
N THR A 3 3.47 -7.17 22.58
CA THR A 3 2.24 -7.99 22.42
C THR A 3 1.30 -7.38 21.38
N HIS A 4 1.28 -6.05 21.29
CA HIS A 4 0.45 -5.29 20.35
C HIS A 4 0.87 -5.51 18.89
N LEU A 5 2.16 -5.45 18.57
CA LEU A 5 2.66 -5.72 17.22
C LEU A 5 2.34 -7.16 16.76
N LYS A 6 2.47 -8.15 17.65
CA LYS A 6 2.07 -9.54 17.33
C LYS A 6 0.57 -9.64 17.02
N ALA A 7 -0.26 -8.95 17.79
CA ALA A 7 -1.70 -8.91 17.56
C ALA A 7 -2.03 -8.26 16.21
N LEU A 8 -1.34 -7.16 15.84
CA LEU A 8 -1.48 -6.49 14.56
C LEU A 8 -1.11 -7.43 13.39
N GLN A 9 0.03 -8.12 13.48
CA GLN A 9 0.48 -9.05 12.45
C GLN A 9 -0.46 -10.26 12.29
N LEU A 10 -0.96 -10.81 13.40
CA LEU A 10 -1.95 -11.89 13.38
C LEU A 10 -3.29 -11.42 12.80
N LYS A 11 -3.73 -10.22 13.16
CA LYS A 11 -4.95 -9.60 12.60
C LYS A 11 -4.83 -9.43 11.10
N ALA A 12 -3.73 -8.83 10.61
CA ALA A 12 -3.46 -8.63 9.19
C ALA A 12 -3.47 -9.96 8.42
N ARG A 13 -2.78 -10.97 8.93
CA ARG A 13 -2.75 -12.31 8.34
C ARG A 13 -4.12 -12.97 8.31
N HIS A 14 -4.88 -12.86 9.39
CA HIS A 14 -6.24 -13.41 9.48
C HIS A 14 -7.19 -12.71 8.49
N GLN A 15 -7.12 -11.39 8.38
CA GLN A 15 -7.90 -10.59 7.42
C GLN A 15 -7.65 -11.04 5.99
N VAL A 16 -6.38 -11.18 5.58
CA VAL A 16 -6.02 -11.67 4.24
C VAL A 16 -6.55 -13.08 4.03
N TYR A 17 -6.35 -13.99 4.98
CA TYR A 17 -6.85 -15.36 4.89
C TYR A 17 -8.38 -15.41 4.76
N THR A 18 -9.11 -14.63 5.56
CA THR A 18 -10.59 -14.59 5.53
C THR A 18 -11.11 -14.04 4.20
N LEU A 19 -10.47 -13.00 3.65
CA LEU A 19 -10.80 -12.45 2.34
C LEU A 19 -10.69 -13.47 1.22
N LEU A 20 -9.58 -14.19 1.24
CA LEU A 20 -9.25 -15.15 0.18
C LEU A 20 -9.99 -16.49 0.36
N SER A 21 -10.44 -16.82 1.58
CA SER A 21 -11.27 -17.98 1.86
C SER A 21 -12.76 -17.75 1.59
N GLY A 22 -13.21 -16.49 1.53
CA GLY A 22 -14.58 -16.12 1.23
C GLY A 22 -14.83 -15.99 -0.26
N HIS A 23 -15.89 -16.63 -0.78
CA HIS A 23 -16.62 -16.54 -2.08
C HIS A 23 -15.91 -16.09 -3.38
N ASN A 24 -14.69 -15.57 -3.38
CA ASN A 24 -13.98 -15.12 -4.58
C ASN A 24 -12.81 -16.03 -5.02
N LEU A 25 -12.66 -17.18 -4.38
CA LEU A 25 -11.62 -18.17 -4.72
C LEU A 25 -11.72 -18.72 -6.15
N SER A 26 -12.88 -18.64 -6.79
CA SER A 26 -13.03 -19.13 -8.17
C SER A 26 -12.35 -18.26 -9.24
N LYS A 27 -11.95 -17.03 -8.88
CA LYS A 27 -11.20 -16.13 -9.79
C LYS A 27 -9.70 -16.07 -9.51
N LEU A 28 -9.24 -16.51 -8.33
CA LEU A 28 -7.85 -16.42 -7.87
C LEU A 28 -7.13 -17.77 -7.74
N HIS A 29 -7.83 -18.90 -7.85
CA HIS A 29 -7.22 -20.22 -7.85
C HIS A 29 -7.28 -20.87 -9.23
N GLY A 30 -6.40 -20.41 -10.12
CA GLY A 30 -5.91 -21.26 -11.19
C GLY A 30 -4.68 -22.02 -10.66
N GLU A 31 -4.59 -23.31 -10.95
CA GLU A 31 -3.38 -24.15 -10.73
C GLU A 31 -2.18 -23.55 -11.48
N GLY A 32 -1.54 -22.49 -10.96
CA GLY A 32 -0.34 -21.90 -11.55
C GLY A 32 -0.41 -21.45 -13.02
N TYR A 33 -1.58 -21.59 -13.63
CA TYR A 33 -1.86 -21.23 -15.01
C TYR A 33 -3.31 -20.79 -15.15
N ASP A 34 -3.53 -19.52 -15.47
CA ASP A 34 -4.86 -19.08 -15.89
C ASP A 34 -5.20 -19.64 -17.26
N PHE A 35 -6.42 -20.17 -17.37
CA PHE A 35 -6.97 -20.61 -18.64
C PHE A 35 -7.19 -19.37 -19.52
N ALA A 36 -6.30 -19.17 -20.49
CA ALA A 36 -6.37 -18.03 -21.38
C ALA A 36 -7.32 -18.23 -22.52
N GLU A 37 -7.16 -19.33 -23.24
CA GLU A 37 -7.95 -19.58 -24.44
C GLU A 37 -7.95 -21.06 -24.81
N LEU A 38 -9.07 -21.49 -25.42
CA LEU A 38 -9.18 -22.76 -26.16
C LEU A 38 -9.09 -22.42 -27.64
N ARG A 39 -7.99 -22.77 -28.29
CA ARG A 39 -7.88 -22.64 -29.73
C ARG A 39 -7.68 -23.97 -30.42
N GLU A 40 -7.99 -24.03 -31.70
CA GLU A 40 -7.69 -25.23 -32.54
C GLU A 40 -6.17 -25.46 -32.56
N TYR A 41 -5.79 -26.73 -32.50
CA TYR A 41 -4.40 -27.16 -32.65
C TYR A 41 -3.88 -26.76 -34.04
N GLN A 42 -2.69 -26.17 -34.06
CA GLN A 42 -1.98 -25.87 -35.29
C GLN A 42 -0.72 -26.74 -35.40
N MET A 43 -0.32 -27.04 -36.65
CA MET A 43 0.88 -27.85 -36.89
C MET A 43 2.12 -27.15 -36.31
N GLY A 44 2.78 -27.80 -35.35
CA GLY A 44 3.91 -27.27 -34.60
C GLY A 44 3.61 -27.03 -33.10
N ASP A 45 2.37 -27.08 -32.67
CA ASP A 45 2.00 -27.01 -31.26
C ASP A 45 2.41 -28.28 -30.49
N ASP A 46 2.66 -28.11 -29.20
CA ASP A 46 2.99 -29.24 -28.31
C ASP A 46 1.74 -30.13 -28.08
N ILE A 47 1.79 -31.33 -28.63
CA ILE A 47 0.70 -32.33 -28.57
C ILE A 47 0.26 -32.67 -27.15
N ARG A 48 1.16 -32.53 -26.17
CA ARG A 48 0.88 -32.75 -24.73
C ARG A 48 -0.12 -31.73 -24.16
N LYS A 49 -0.29 -30.57 -24.80
CA LYS A 49 -1.25 -29.54 -24.43
C LYS A 49 -2.66 -29.76 -24.99
N ILE A 50 -2.87 -30.80 -25.79
CA ILE A 50 -4.19 -31.11 -26.32
C ILE A 50 -5.14 -31.50 -25.20
N ASN A 51 -6.29 -30.83 -25.18
CA ASN A 51 -7.38 -31.18 -24.27
C ASN A 51 -8.28 -32.24 -24.92
N TRP A 52 -7.99 -33.49 -24.66
CA TRP A 52 -8.71 -34.61 -25.25
C TRP A 52 -10.21 -34.64 -24.96
N THR A 53 -10.64 -34.15 -23.80
CA THR A 53 -12.05 -34.06 -23.41
C THR A 53 -12.83 -33.09 -24.30
N ILE A 54 -12.25 -31.94 -24.60
CA ILE A 54 -12.87 -30.93 -25.47
C ILE A 54 -12.73 -31.32 -26.93
N THR A 55 -11.58 -31.84 -27.32
CA THR A 55 -11.37 -32.43 -28.66
C THR A 55 -12.44 -33.47 -29.01
N ALA A 56 -12.77 -34.33 -28.06
CA ALA A 56 -13.82 -35.34 -28.25
C ALA A 56 -15.24 -34.74 -28.43
N LYS A 57 -15.50 -33.58 -27.79
CA LYS A 57 -16.80 -32.88 -27.90
C LYS A 57 -16.92 -32.04 -29.17
N LEU A 58 -15.82 -31.44 -29.61
CA LEU A 58 -15.82 -30.52 -30.75
C LEU A 58 -15.40 -31.18 -32.09
N GLY A 59 -14.88 -32.41 -32.05
CA GLY A 59 -14.47 -33.18 -33.23
C GLY A 59 -13.18 -32.69 -33.89
N LYS A 60 -12.51 -31.67 -33.31
CA LYS A 60 -11.22 -31.14 -33.77
C LYS A 60 -10.25 -30.99 -32.60
N PRO A 61 -8.94 -31.24 -32.81
CA PRO A 61 -7.97 -31.05 -31.73
C PRO A 61 -7.94 -29.61 -31.23
N HIS A 62 -8.12 -29.43 -29.91
CA HIS A 62 -8.01 -28.14 -29.24
C HIS A 62 -6.91 -28.19 -28.19
N ILE A 63 -6.12 -27.15 -28.14
CA ILE A 63 -5.12 -26.95 -27.07
C ILE A 63 -5.62 -25.94 -26.05
N LYS A 64 -5.25 -26.16 -24.80
CA LYS A 64 -5.34 -25.15 -23.77
C LYS A 64 -4.14 -24.20 -23.89
N GLU A 65 -4.36 -22.99 -24.27
CA GLU A 65 -3.37 -21.94 -24.07
C GLU A 65 -3.49 -21.47 -22.63
N LEU A 66 -2.38 -21.59 -21.91
CA LEU A 66 -2.29 -21.20 -20.51
C LEU A 66 -1.42 -19.96 -20.48
N HIS A 67 -1.91 -18.87 -19.91
CA HIS A 67 -1.02 -17.79 -19.54
C HIS A 67 -0.14 -18.28 -18.38
N ALA A 68 1.17 -18.19 -18.54
CA ALA A 68 2.05 -18.33 -17.40
C ALA A 68 1.68 -17.22 -16.40
N ASN A 69 1.23 -17.58 -15.20
CA ASN A 69 1.09 -16.61 -14.12
C ASN A 69 2.43 -15.91 -13.97
N ARG A 70 2.52 -14.68 -14.48
CA ARG A 70 3.71 -13.88 -14.28
C ARG A 70 3.68 -13.43 -12.82
N GLU A 71 4.64 -13.91 -12.06
CA GLU A 71 4.91 -13.43 -10.73
C GLU A 71 5.00 -11.91 -10.75
N LEU A 72 4.09 -11.26 -10.05
CA LEU A 72 4.10 -9.82 -9.92
C LEU A 72 5.18 -9.40 -8.92
N SER A 73 5.74 -8.24 -9.14
CA SER A 73 6.58 -7.56 -8.15
C SER A 73 5.72 -6.53 -7.43
N VAL A 74 5.43 -6.79 -6.17
CA VAL A 74 4.67 -5.90 -5.28
C VAL A 74 5.64 -5.16 -4.39
N VAL A 75 5.65 -3.85 -4.48
CA VAL A 75 6.51 -2.98 -3.69
C VAL A 75 5.66 -2.15 -2.74
N VAL A 76 5.99 -2.17 -1.47
CA VAL A 76 5.35 -1.34 -0.44
C VAL A 76 6.38 -0.35 0.08
N CYS A 77 6.17 0.91 -0.22
CA CYS A 77 6.98 2.03 0.19
C CYS A 77 6.27 2.81 1.30
N ALA A 78 6.86 2.90 2.47
CA ALA A 78 6.37 3.69 3.60
C ALA A 78 7.19 4.97 3.73
N LEU A 79 6.54 6.12 3.58
CA LEU A 79 7.08 7.45 3.83
C LEU A 79 6.76 7.81 5.29
N MET A 80 7.77 7.96 6.13
CA MET A 80 7.59 8.00 7.58
C MET A 80 8.41 9.12 8.20
N ASP A 81 7.72 10.03 8.87
CA ASP A 81 8.32 11.12 9.64
C ASP A 81 7.46 11.50 10.85
N GLY A 82 7.77 12.62 11.48
CA GLY A 82 7.08 13.14 12.65
C GLY A 82 5.59 13.39 12.42
N SER A 83 5.16 13.68 11.18
CA SER A 83 3.75 13.94 10.87
C SER A 83 2.82 12.76 11.19
N LEU A 84 3.35 11.53 11.22
CA LEU A 84 2.60 10.33 11.64
C LEU A 84 2.23 10.33 13.13
N TYR A 85 2.83 11.24 13.93
CA TYR A 85 2.39 11.53 15.28
C TYR A 85 1.37 12.66 15.25
N PHE A 86 0.14 12.37 15.61
CA PHE A 86 -0.92 13.37 15.73
C PHE A 86 -1.60 13.26 17.10
N GLY A 87 -1.86 14.39 17.72
CA GLY A 87 -2.39 14.43 19.08
C GLY A 87 -1.38 13.88 20.09
N SER A 88 -1.76 12.87 20.86
CA SER A 88 -0.90 12.26 21.89
C SER A 88 -0.39 10.87 21.52
N GLY A 89 -0.49 10.46 20.26
CA GLY A 89 -0.21 9.07 19.93
C GLY A 89 0.33 8.82 18.52
N ASN A 90 0.69 7.59 18.29
CA ASN A 90 1.27 7.08 17.05
C ASN A 90 0.25 6.26 16.19
N ALA A 91 -1.03 6.56 16.32
CA ALA A 91 -2.10 5.80 15.67
C ALA A 91 -1.96 5.74 14.13
N LYS A 92 -1.45 6.81 13.49
CA LYS A 92 -1.18 6.80 12.04
C LYS A 92 -0.03 5.83 11.70
N GLN A 93 1.05 5.82 12.48
CA GLN A 93 2.16 4.88 12.30
C GLN A 93 1.70 3.43 12.48
N GLU A 94 0.87 3.15 13.48
CA GLU A 94 0.27 1.81 13.68
C GLU A 94 -0.61 1.41 12.51
N LYS A 95 -1.47 2.33 12.02
CA LYS A 95 -2.33 2.08 10.86
C LYS A 95 -1.52 1.87 9.57
N LEU A 96 -0.51 2.69 9.32
CA LEU A 96 0.42 2.52 8.20
C LEU A 96 1.09 1.15 8.24
N THR A 97 1.55 0.74 9.42
CA THR A 97 2.14 -0.58 9.64
C THR A 97 1.14 -1.71 9.39
N GLU A 98 -0.12 -1.56 9.84
CA GLU A 98 -1.20 -2.53 9.57
C GLU A 98 -1.41 -2.69 8.04
N VAL A 99 -1.54 -1.58 7.32
CA VAL A 99 -1.72 -1.58 5.86
C VAL A 99 -0.54 -2.24 5.15
N ALA A 100 0.69 -1.84 5.47
CA ALA A 100 1.90 -2.42 4.89
C ALA A 100 2.00 -3.93 5.13
N THR A 101 1.60 -4.38 6.32
CA THR A 101 1.59 -5.80 6.70
C THR A 101 0.52 -6.58 5.93
N VAL A 102 -0.68 -6.03 5.78
CA VAL A 102 -1.77 -6.63 4.98
C VAL A 102 -1.34 -6.80 3.53
N LEU A 103 -0.75 -5.76 2.92
CA LEU A 103 -0.25 -5.82 1.54
C LEU A 103 0.85 -6.86 1.37
N GLY A 104 1.79 -6.93 2.32
CA GLY A 104 2.85 -7.93 2.31
C GLY A 104 2.31 -9.36 2.37
N PHE A 105 1.38 -9.65 3.26
CA PHE A 105 0.75 -10.96 3.35
C PHE A 105 -0.12 -11.28 2.14
N ALA A 106 -0.80 -10.28 1.57
CA ALA A 106 -1.58 -10.46 0.34
C ALA A 106 -0.68 -10.87 -0.83
N ALA A 107 0.43 -10.15 -1.05
CA ALA A 107 1.41 -10.49 -2.07
C ALA A 107 1.98 -11.92 -1.88
N GLN A 108 2.39 -12.25 -0.65
CA GLN A 108 2.91 -13.57 -0.32
C GLN A 108 1.88 -14.68 -0.58
N HIS A 109 0.62 -14.45 -0.20
CA HIS A 109 -0.44 -15.44 -0.39
C HIS A 109 -0.76 -15.66 -1.88
N SER A 110 -0.72 -14.59 -2.70
CA SER A 110 -0.90 -14.68 -4.16
C SER A 110 0.30 -15.30 -4.88
N GLY A 111 1.39 -15.58 -4.15
CA GLY A 111 2.60 -16.13 -4.74
C GLY A 111 3.48 -15.09 -5.43
N ASP A 112 3.22 -13.80 -5.20
CA ASP A 112 3.97 -12.67 -5.74
C ASP A 112 5.23 -12.34 -4.92
N LEU A 113 6.16 -11.60 -5.53
CA LEU A 113 7.35 -11.11 -4.84
C LEU A 113 7.02 -9.82 -4.09
N PHE A 114 7.21 -9.84 -2.79
CA PHE A 114 7.09 -8.67 -1.93
C PHE A 114 8.44 -7.99 -1.75
N THR A 115 8.46 -6.65 -1.85
CA THR A 115 9.58 -5.80 -1.46
C THR A 115 9.06 -4.66 -0.58
N GLY A 116 9.54 -4.57 0.65
CA GLY A 116 9.22 -3.49 1.57
C GLY A 116 10.34 -2.47 1.62
N LEU A 117 10.01 -1.18 1.51
CA LEU A 117 10.91 -0.06 1.74
C LEU A 117 10.28 0.90 2.75
N GLY A 118 11.04 1.25 3.80
CA GLY A 118 10.66 2.27 4.77
C GLY A 118 11.66 3.41 4.71
N TYR A 119 11.21 4.59 4.36
CA TYR A 119 12.01 5.81 4.36
C TYR A 119 11.75 6.60 5.63
N MET A 120 12.80 6.86 6.36
CA MET A 120 12.84 7.64 7.59
C MET A 120 14.06 8.57 7.50
N GLU A 121 14.05 9.70 8.19
CA GLU A 121 15.03 10.80 8.08
C GLU A 121 16.48 10.34 7.77
N ALA A 122 17.09 9.55 8.63
CA ALA A 122 18.48 9.12 8.50
C ALA A 122 18.63 7.67 8.02
N GLN A 123 17.54 6.95 7.80
CA GLN A 123 17.59 5.51 7.55
C GLN A 123 16.59 5.08 6.48
N THR A 124 17.07 4.29 5.56
CA THR A 124 16.20 3.56 4.63
C THR A 124 16.28 2.08 4.97
N TYR A 125 15.16 1.50 5.35
CA TYR A 125 15.05 0.05 5.51
C TYR A 125 14.51 -0.57 4.22
N THR A 126 15.16 -1.64 3.75
CA THR A 126 14.70 -2.37 2.57
C THR A 126 14.78 -3.87 2.80
N THR A 127 13.75 -4.58 2.34
CA THR A 127 13.81 -6.03 2.24
C THR A 127 14.37 -6.44 0.86
N VAL A 128 14.97 -7.61 0.78
CA VAL A 128 15.16 -8.26 -0.52
C VAL A 128 13.80 -8.70 -1.07
N PRO A 129 13.60 -8.76 -2.41
CA PRO A 129 12.38 -9.35 -2.98
C PRO A 129 12.16 -10.77 -2.44
N THR A 130 11.00 -11.03 -1.85
CA THR A 130 10.80 -12.23 -1.04
C THR A 130 9.35 -12.73 -1.05
N LYS A 131 9.17 -14.02 -0.80
CA LYS A 131 7.87 -14.66 -0.48
C LYS A 131 7.84 -15.17 0.96
N GLN A 132 8.87 -14.88 1.74
CA GLN A 132 9.00 -15.40 3.09
C GLN A 132 8.29 -14.50 4.10
N VAL A 133 7.39 -15.07 4.86
CA VAL A 133 6.65 -14.41 5.95
C VAL A 133 7.57 -13.68 6.92
N TYR A 134 8.73 -14.29 7.24
CA TYR A 134 9.69 -13.68 8.15
C TYR A 134 10.13 -12.26 7.74
N HIS A 135 10.40 -12.03 6.45
CA HIS A 135 10.81 -10.69 5.99
C HIS A 135 9.67 -9.67 6.05
N ILE A 136 8.43 -10.11 5.83
CA ILE A 136 7.25 -9.26 5.98
C ILE A 136 7.07 -8.87 7.46
N GLU A 137 7.22 -9.83 8.37
CA GLU A 137 7.14 -9.59 9.81
C GLU A 137 8.26 -8.68 10.31
N GLN A 138 9.49 -8.82 9.79
CA GLN A 138 10.60 -7.93 10.11
C GLN A 138 10.36 -6.51 9.57
N PHE A 139 9.85 -6.38 8.35
CA PHE A 139 9.47 -5.09 7.78
C PHE A 139 8.42 -4.40 8.66
N SER A 140 7.34 -5.10 8.96
CA SER A 140 6.29 -4.63 9.87
C SER A 140 6.85 -4.19 11.23
N LYS A 141 7.76 -4.97 11.80
CA LYS A 141 8.43 -4.64 13.06
C LYS A 141 9.22 -3.34 12.95
N THR A 142 9.98 -3.18 11.88
CA THR A 142 10.79 -1.97 11.68
C THR A 142 9.90 -0.74 11.57
N LEU A 143 8.81 -0.79 10.78
CA LEU A 143 7.89 0.34 10.67
C LEU A 143 7.24 0.69 12.01
N TYR A 144 6.84 -0.33 12.77
CA TYR A 144 6.16 -0.14 14.05
C TYR A 144 7.06 0.43 15.15
N GLU A 145 8.32 -0.04 15.22
CA GLU A 145 9.26 0.31 16.29
C GLU A 145 10.12 1.55 15.97
N SER A 146 10.01 2.11 14.77
CA SER A 146 10.79 3.28 14.37
C SER A 146 10.39 4.52 15.16
N PRO A 147 11.34 5.21 15.81
CA PRO A 147 11.07 6.49 16.47
C PRO A 147 10.95 7.57 15.40
N LEU A 148 9.76 8.17 15.27
CA LEU A 148 9.49 9.16 14.23
C LEU A 148 9.34 10.59 14.78
N LEU A 149 9.12 10.73 16.09
CA LEU A 149 8.94 12.03 16.70
C LEU A 149 10.24 12.86 16.56
N HIS A 150 10.10 14.09 16.11
CA HIS A 150 11.19 15.01 15.78
C HIS A 150 12.06 14.59 14.60
N THR A 151 11.44 13.91 13.64
CA THR A 151 12.08 13.55 12.36
C THR A 151 11.37 14.19 11.19
N THR A 152 12.13 14.45 10.12
CA THR A 152 11.63 14.96 8.83
C THR A 152 11.98 13.99 7.73
N LEU A 153 11.24 14.01 6.62
CA LEU A 153 11.54 13.20 5.46
C LEU A 153 11.55 14.07 4.20
N GLU A 154 12.64 13.98 3.44
CA GLU A 154 12.66 14.54 2.09
C GLU A 154 11.99 13.56 1.11
N ALA A 155 10.71 13.79 0.82
CA ALA A 155 9.91 12.91 -0.02
C ALA A 155 10.51 12.73 -1.42
N ASP A 156 11.02 13.80 -2.03
CA ASP A 156 11.65 13.74 -3.36
C ASP A 156 12.86 12.81 -3.38
N TYR A 157 13.70 12.86 -2.35
CA TYR A 157 14.81 11.93 -2.22
C TYR A 157 14.32 10.48 -2.12
N ALA A 158 13.32 10.23 -1.29
CA ALA A 158 12.75 8.89 -1.11
C ALA A 158 12.19 8.32 -2.42
N ILE A 159 11.46 9.14 -3.20
CA ILE A 159 10.89 8.74 -4.49
C ILE A 159 11.97 8.48 -5.54
N GLN A 160 13.00 9.32 -5.61
CA GLN A 160 14.13 9.12 -6.53
C GLN A 160 14.94 7.86 -6.19
N ASP A 161 15.20 7.60 -4.91
CA ASP A 161 15.90 6.39 -4.45
C ASP A 161 15.07 5.13 -4.73
N LEU A 162 13.75 5.18 -4.45
CA LEU A 162 12.81 4.12 -4.77
C LEU A 162 12.83 3.78 -6.27
N PHE A 163 12.75 4.78 -7.14
CA PHE A 163 12.81 4.60 -8.59
C PHE A 163 14.11 3.94 -9.06
N LYS A 164 15.24 4.32 -8.45
CA LYS A 164 16.54 3.71 -8.76
C LYS A 164 16.66 2.26 -8.32
N ARG A 165 16.00 1.88 -7.21
CA ARG A 165 16.05 0.51 -6.66
C ARG A 165 15.14 -0.47 -7.40
N ILE A 166 14.02 0.00 -7.93
CA ILE A 166 13.05 -0.87 -8.59
C ILE A 166 13.34 -0.91 -10.10
N HIS A 167 13.99 -1.98 -10.55
CA HIS A 167 14.40 -2.12 -11.95
C HIS A 167 13.30 -2.67 -12.86
N LYS A 168 12.38 -3.49 -12.33
CA LYS A 168 11.30 -4.12 -13.10
C LYS A 168 9.99 -3.36 -12.93
N PRO A 169 9.12 -3.30 -13.98
CA PRO A 169 7.75 -2.85 -13.80
C PRO A 169 7.09 -3.59 -12.64
N SER A 170 6.50 -2.84 -11.71
CA SER A 170 6.00 -3.35 -10.43
C SER A 170 4.69 -2.66 -10.07
N LEU A 171 3.90 -3.29 -9.22
CA LEU A 171 2.80 -2.65 -8.51
C LEU A 171 3.37 -2.00 -7.24
N VAL A 172 3.36 -0.67 -7.20
CA VAL A 172 3.99 0.12 -6.14
C VAL A 172 2.92 0.77 -5.28
N PHE A 173 2.87 0.40 -4.02
CA PHE A 173 2.05 1.07 -3.01
C PHE A 173 2.92 2.08 -2.26
N VAL A 174 2.54 3.35 -2.30
CA VAL A 174 3.19 4.42 -1.53
C VAL A 174 2.28 4.81 -0.37
N LEU A 175 2.75 4.59 0.84
CA LEU A 175 2.02 4.82 2.08
C LEU A 175 2.59 6.06 2.79
N GLY A 176 1.74 6.95 3.25
CA GLY A 176 2.10 8.14 4.00
C GLY A 176 0.85 8.91 4.40
N ASP A 177 0.99 10.02 5.08
CA ASP A 177 -0.16 10.89 5.35
C ASP A 177 -0.38 11.97 4.27
N PHE A 178 0.60 12.22 3.43
CA PHE A 178 0.55 13.18 2.32
C PHE A 178 0.06 14.57 2.77
N LEU A 179 0.49 15.00 3.95
CA LEU A 179 0.25 16.36 4.41
C LEU A 179 1.14 17.38 3.69
N GLU A 180 2.30 16.93 3.24
CA GLU A 180 3.20 17.67 2.37
C GLU A 180 3.07 17.20 0.91
N GLU A 181 3.53 18.03 -0.02
CA GLU A 181 3.50 17.70 -1.44
C GLU A 181 4.50 16.57 -1.75
N VAL A 182 4.02 15.53 -2.44
CA VAL A 182 4.83 14.37 -2.85
C VAL A 182 4.64 14.14 -4.35
N ASP A 183 5.70 14.29 -5.13
CA ASP A 183 5.67 14.04 -6.57
C ASP A 183 5.92 12.55 -6.88
N LEU A 184 4.87 11.84 -7.27
CA LEU A 184 4.93 10.43 -7.68
C LEU A 184 5.05 10.23 -9.20
N SER A 185 5.15 11.31 -9.98
CA SER A 185 5.17 11.27 -11.45
C SER A 185 6.30 10.39 -12.01
N LEU A 186 7.47 10.43 -11.37
CA LEU A 186 8.62 9.62 -11.75
C LEU A 186 8.34 8.12 -11.63
N LEU A 187 7.68 7.70 -10.57
CA LEU A 187 7.29 6.29 -10.37
C LEU A 187 6.25 5.84 -11.37
N ALA A 188 5.24 6.69 -11.64
CA ALA A 188 4.14 6.40 -12.54
C ALA A 188 4.58 6.20 -14.01
N GLN A 189 5.76 6.71 -14.41
CA GLN A 189 6.30 6.48 -15.76
C GLN A 189 6.64 5.01 -16.04
N LYS A 190 6.91 4.22 -15.02
CA LYS A 190 7.43 2.85 -15.17
C LYS A 190 6.63 1.81 -14.40
N HIS A 191 5.92 2.22 -13.37
CA HIS A 191 5.25 1.34 -12.43
C HIS A 191 3.77 1.68 -12.36
N GLU A 192 2.95 0.70 -11.98
CA GLU A 192 1.59 0.94 -11.56
C GLU A 192 1.61 1.43 -10.10
N VAL A 193 1.21 2.68 -9.88
CA VAL A 193 1.34 3.35 -8.57
C VAL A 193 -0.01 3.49 -7.90
N ILE A 194 -0.06 3.13 -6.63
CA ILE A 194 -1.23 3.32 -5.76
C ILE A 194 -0.78 4.08 -4.51
N ALA A 195 -1.37 5.24 -4.29
CA ALA A 195 -1.14 6.04 -3.09
C ALA A 195 -2.14 5.66 -1.99
N ILE A 196 -1.63 5.35 -0.79
CA ILE A 196 -2.45 5.06 0.38
C ILE A 196 -2.23 6.16 1.41
N ILE A 197 -3.26 7.00 1.58
CA ILE A 197 -3.23 8.17 2.44
C ILE A 197 -3.74 7.77 3.81
N ILE A 198 -2.89 7.87 4.83
CA ILE A 198 -3.23 7.55 6.22
C ILE A 198 -3.57 8.83 6.96
N ARG A 199 -4.77 8.91 7.55
CA ARG A 199 -5.24 10.10 8.27
C ARG A 199 -5.92 9.73 9.58
N GLN A 200 -6.01 10.70 10.48
CA GLN A 200 -6.92 10.65 11.62
C GLN A 200 -8.17 11.47 11.34
N GLN A 201 -9.32 11.06 11.87
CA GLN A 201 -10.57 11.81 11.65
C GLN A 201 -10.50 13.22 12.24
N GLU A 202 -9.80 13.39 13.34
CA GLU A 202 -9.61 14.68 14.00
C GLU A 202 -8.78 15.67 13.16
N GLU A 203 -7.96 15.19 12.22
CA GLU A 203 -7.25 16.05 11.27
C GLU A 203 -8.22 16.70 10.27
N GLU A 204 -9.21 15.96 9.80
CA GLU A 204 -10.18 16.48 8.82
C GLU A 204 -11.40 17.14 9.47
N TYR A 205 -11.74 16.68 10.68
CA TYR A 205 -12.89 17.17 11.45
C TYR A 205 -12.46 17.65 12.85
N PRO A 206 -11.59 18.69 12.93
CA PRO A 206 -11.05 19.11 14.20
C PRO A 206 -12.12 19.74 15.09
N LYS A 207 -12.02 19.48 16.39
CA LYS A 207 -12.86 20.06 17.42
C LYS A 207 -12.27 21.39 17.91
N LYS A 208 -13.13 22.24 18.48
CA LYS A 208 -12.67 23.45 19.18
C LYS A 208 -11.91 23.05 20.44
N LEU A 209 -10.69 23.52 20.58
CA LEU A 209 -9.83 23.19 21.72
C LEU A 209 -9.67 24.36 22.70
N GLY A 210 -9.95 25.61 22.28
CA GLY A 210 -9.72 26.81 23.09
C GLY A 210 -8.24 27.22 23.08
N GLU A 211 -7.74 27.59 24.24
CA GLU A 211 -6.29 27.86 24.42
C GLU A 211 -5.53 26.53 24.43
N VAL A 212 -4.61 26.39 23.49
CA VAL A 212 -3.80 25.16 23.31
C VAL A 212 -2.36 25.49 22.95
N SER A 213 -1.47 24.60 23.33
CA SER A 213 -0.09 24.58 22.89
C SER A 213 0.08 23.43 21.89
N PHE A 214 0.29 23.75 20.63
CA PHE A 214 0.61 22.77 19.61
C PHE A 214 2.11 22.52 19.58
N ASN A 215 2.51 21.26 19.55
CA ASN A 215 3.90 20.88 19.31
C ASN A 215 4.06 20.42 17.87
N ASP A 216 5.06 20.97 17.18
CA ASP A 216 5.44 20.48 15.84
C ASP A 216 6.12 19.12 16.00
N PRO A 217 5.57 18.06 15.40
CA PRO A 217 6.13 16.73 15.53
C PRO A 217 7.46 16.54 14.76
N HIS A 218 7.84 17.47 13.88
CA HIS A 218 9.10 17.41 13.13
C HIS A 218 10.28 18.02 13.89
N ASN A 219 10.08 19.16 14.57
CA ASN A 219 11.19 19.90 15.18
C ASN A 219 11.02 20.14 16.70
N GLY A 220 9.83 19.81 17.24
CA GLY A 220 9.51 20.02 18.66
C GLY A 220 9.19 21.47 19.02
N GLU A 221 9.09 22.39 18.07
CA GLU A 221 8.67 23.76 18.33
C GLU A 221 7.23 23.80 18.85
N THR A 222 6.98 24.75 19.75
CA THR A 222 5.65 24.90 20.35
C THR A 222 5.00 26.19 19.87
N LEU A 223 3.70 26.10 19.59
CA LEU A 223 2.86 27.25 19.22
C LEU A 223 1.68 27.35 20.18
N ASP A 224 1.73 28.34 21.04
CA ASP A 224 0.60 28.69 21.92
C ASP A 224 -0.41 29.53 21.15
N THR A 225 -1.63 29.04 21.05
CA THR A 225 -2.67 29.71 20.26
C THR A 225 -4.07 29.38 20.76
N TYR A 226 -5.04 30.19 20.31
CA TYR A 226 -6.44 29.89 20.51
C TYR A 226 -7.00 29.18 19.29
N PHE A 227 -7.28 27.89 19.43
CA PHE A 227 -7.85 27.06 18.36
C PHE A 227 -9.38 27.01 18.47
N GLY A 228 -10.01 28.09 17.97
CA GLY A 228 -11.45 28.24 17.88
C GLY A 228 -11.96 28.13 16.44
N ARG A 229 -13.17 28.63 16.18
CA ARG A 229 -13.83 28.50 14.88
C ARG A 229 -12.98 29.02 13.71
N ASN A 230 -12.40 30.20 13.84
CA ASN A 230 -11.60 30.79 12.74
C ASN A 230 -10.30 30.00 12.47
N GLY A 231 -9.67 29.45 13.52
CA GLY A 231 -8.50 28.60 13.39
C GLY A 231 -8.84 27.29 12.65
N ILE A 232 -9.96 26.67 13.02
CA ILE A 232 -10.48 25.47 12.37
C ILE A 232 -10.77 25.73 10.89
N GLU A 233 -11.50 26.82 10.58
CA GLU A 233 -11.87 27.16 9.19
C GLU A 233 -10.61 27.34 8.31
N LYS A 234 -9.59 28.04 8.80
CA LYS A 234 -8.31 28.22 8.10
C LYS A 234 -7.54 26.92 7.92
N TYR A 235 -7.47 26.11 8.97
CA TYR A 235 -6.78 24.82 8.93
C TYR A 235 -7.44 23.87 7.92
N VAL A 236 -8.77 23.70 8.00
CA VAL A 236 -9.52 22.82 7.09
C VAL A 236 -9.46 23.31 5.65
N ALA A 237 -9.49 24.65 5.43
CA ALA A 237 -9.34 25.21 4.08
C ALA A 237 -7.96 24.86 3.48
N LYS A 238 -6.88 24.99 4.26
CA LYS A 238 -5.52 24.65 3.81
C LYS A 238 -5.37 23.15 3.55
N LEU A 239 -5.95 22.31 4.41
CA LEU A 239 -5.92 20.85 4.23
C LEU A 239 -6.65 20.44 2.94
N LYS A 240 -7.82 21.03 2.68
CA LYS A 240 -8.57 20.78 1.43
C LYS A 240 -7.81 21.24 0.20
N GLU A 241 -7.20 22.41 0.22
CA GLU A 241 -6.37 22.91 -0.88
C GLU A 241 -5.22 21.93 -1.19
N ASN A 242 -4.57 21.42 -0.14
CA ASN A 242 -3.52 20.39 -0.31
C ASN A 242 -4.07 19.09 -0.89
N ASP A 243 -5.19 18.59 -0.37
CA ASP A 243 -5.82 17.36 -0.87
C ASP A 243 -6.31 17.54 -2.34
N GLU A 244 -6.82 18.70 -2.72
CA GLU A 244 -7.20 19.00 -4.11
C GLU A 244 -5.99 18.94 -5.05
N LYS A 245 -4.87 19.59 -4.71
CA LYS A 245 -3.61 19.53 -5.47
C LYS A 245 -3.10 18.09 -5.60
N LEU A 246 -3.16 17.33 -4.52
CA LEU A 246 -2.76 15.92 -4.49
C LEU A 246 -3.62 15.07 -5.43
N MET A 247 -4.96 15.26 -5.40
CA MET A 247 -5.87 14.53 -6.29
C MET A 247 -5.71 14.93 -7.76
N GLU A 248 -5.44 16.21 -8.06
CA GLU A 248 -5.08 16.66 -9.40
C GLU A 248 -3.80 15.99 -9.90
N HIS A 249 -2.77 15.93 -9.06
CA HIS A 249 -1.51 15.23 -9.35
C HIS A 249 -1.76 13.76 -9.65
N PHE A 250 -2.51 13.05 -8.80
CA PHE A 250 -2.82 11.64 -8.99
C PHE A 250 -3.63 11.40 -10.27
N SER A 251 -4.62 12.23 -10.56
CA SER A 251 -5.41 12.14 -11.79
C SER A 251 -4.57 12.37 -13.04
N ARG A 252 -3.61 13.30 -12.99
CA ARG A 252 -2.72 13.63 -14.13
C ARG A 252 -1.83 12.46 -14.53
N TYR A 253 -1.39 11.66 -13.58
CA TYR A 253 -0.42 10.58 -13.78
C TYR A 253 -1.04 9.18 -13.64
N ASP A 254 -2.37 9.06 -13.69
CA ASP A 254 -3.11 7.79 -13.57
C ASP A 254 -2.75 7.01 -12.28
N ILE A 255 -2.54 7.74 -11.19
CA ILE A 255 -2.23 7.17 -9.89
C ILE A 255 -3.55 6.93 -9.14
N ARG A 256 -3.82 5.67 -8.83
CA ARG A 256 -4.97 5.33 -7.98
C ARG A 256 -4.67 5.68 -6.53
N SER A 257 -5.69 6.09 -5.79
CA SER A 257 -5.50 6.42 -4.38
C SER A 257 -6.66 5.97 -3.51
N VAL A 258 -6.35 5.73 -2.25
CA VAL A 258 -7.35 5.49 -1.20
C VAL A 258 -6.95 6.19 0.08
N LYS A 259 -7.92 6.82 0.74
CA LYS A 259 -7.76 7.38 2.08
C LYS A 259 -8.27 6.40 3.12
N ILE A 260 -7.43 6.08 4.09
CA ILE A 260 -7.70 5.16 5.20
C ILE A 260 -7.52 5.94 6.51
N PHE A 261 -8.60 6.04 7.27
CA PHE A 261 -8.54 6.61 8.61
C PHE A 261 -8.04 5.56 9.63
N THR A 262 -7.50 6.04 10.74
CA THR A 262 -6.98 5.17 11.81
C THR A 262 -8.04 4.20 12.36
N GLU A 263 -9.32 4.56 12.30
CA GLU A 263 -10.46 3.76 12.75
C GLU A 263 -10.99 2.79 11.69
N ASP A 264 -10.61 2.98 10.42
CA ASP A 264 -11.13 2.17 9.31
C ASP A 264 -10.63 0.73 9.37
N GLU A 265 -11.47 -0.17 8.84
CA GLU A 265 -11.07 -1.54 8.55
C GLU A 265 -10.27 -1.56 7.23
N VAL A 266 -9.02 -2.01 7.29
CA VAL A 266 -8.03 -1.88 6.21
C VAL A 266 -8.46 -2.61 4.95
N VAL A 267 -8.88 -3.84 5.10
CA VAL A 267 -9.15 -4.72 3.96
C VAL A 267 -10.33 -4.25 3.14
N GLY A 268 -11.42 -3.84 3.79
CA GLY A 268 -12.59 -3.31 3.11
C GLY A 268 -12.30 -2.04 2.31
N LYS A 269 -11.34 -1.21 2.79
CA LYS A 269 -10.89 -0.03 2.06
C LYS A 269 -10.01 -0.39 0.86
N LEU A 270 -9.08 -1.34 1.04
CA LEU A 270 -8.20 -1.77 -0.05
C LEU A 270 -8.98 -2.47 -1.17
N MET A 271 -10.01 -3.25 -0.84
CA MET A 271 -10.84 -3.90 -1.87
C MET A 271 -11.49 -2.91 -2.84
N LYS A 272 -11.85 -1.71 -2.37
CA LYS A 272 -12.44 -0.67 -3.23
C LYS A 272 -11.50 -0.13 -4.30
N LEU A 273 -10.19 -0.37 -4.17
CA LEU A 273 -9.22 0.00 -5.20
C LEU A 273 -9.26 -0.93 -6.43
N PHE A 274 -9.80 -2.13 -6.27
CA PHE A 274 -9.76 -3.18 -7.29
C PHE A 274 -11.15 -3.57 -7.81
N THR A 275 -12.19 -2.89 -7.36
CA THR A 275 -13.57 -2.98 -7.85
C THR A 275 -13.90 -1.86 -8.80
#